data_ad3a80a1b371a2a3496465fb9901ee06
#
_entry.id   ad3a80a1b371a2a3496465fb9901ee06
#
_cell.length_a   1.000
_cell.length_b   1.000
_cell.length_c   1.000
_cell.angle_alpha   90.00
_cell.angle_beta   90.00
_cell.angle_gamma   90.00
#
_symmetry.space_group_name_H-M   'P 1'
#
loop_
_entity.id
_entity.type
_entity.pdbx_description
1 polymer ?
#
loop_
_entity_poly.entity_id
_entity_poly.type
_entity_poly.pdbx_seq_one_letter_code
_entity_poly.pdbx_strand_id
1 'polypeptide(L)'
;MNYYKLIETEPNILTKIKEAEKNGEYSVHLDPIDYSQCLPVTENFPYVPRIPLKILYWWRNFYCLKIFTWSIAKICFRTRIVGKKNLKKIKNGVITCNHINKYDGLVMHHTLGRRKLKIMTADFNNHKGFLGKMMRASGILPFSMKKISKSKKS
;
A
#
# COMPACT_ATOMS: atom_id res chain seq x y z
N MET A 1 -17.39 6.78 15.08
CA MET A 1 -15.93 6.60 14.99
C MET A 1 -15.34 7.89 14.44
N ASN A 2 -14.49 8.56 15.22
CA ASN A 2 -14.00 9.90 14.84
C ASN A 2 -12.95 9.75 13.73
N TYR A 3 -13.21 10.31 12.54
CA TYR A 3 -12.33 10.27 11.35
C TYR A 3 -10.91 10.78 11.68
N TYR A 4 -10.81 11.80 12.51
CA TYR A 4 -9.52 12.37 12.93
C TYR A 4 -8.66 11.40 13.75
N LYS A 5 -9.25 10.49 14.51
CA LYS A 5 -8.53 9.44 15.26
C LYS A 5 -7.81 8.41 14.38
N LEU A 6 -8.25 8.26 13.11
CA LEU A 6 -7.59 7.39 12.12
C LEU A 6 -6.41 8.07 11.41
N ILE A 7 -6.31 9.40 11.55
CA ILE A 7 -5.27 10.24 10.92
C ILE A 7 -4.26 10.71 11.96
N GLU A 8 -4.53 10.54 13.26
CA GLU A 8 -3.58 10.93 14.32
C GLU A 8 -2.25 10.22 14.11
N THR A 9 -1.32 10.97 13.57
CA THR A 9 0.12 10.75 13.74
C THR A 9 0.38 10.77 15.24
N GLU A 10 1.06 9.79 15.79
CA GLU A 10 1.41 9.79 17.21
C GLU A 10 2.04 11.13 17.58
N PRO A 11 1.60 11.78 18.69
CA PRO A 11 2.13 13.11 19.09
C PRO A 11 3.65 13.16 19.13
N ASN A 12 4.27 12.03 19.41
CA ASN A 12 5.71 11.82 19.46
C ASN A 12 6.41 11.96 18.08
N ILE A 13 5.72 11.64 16.99
CA ILE A 13 6.29 11.78 15.62
C ILE A 13 6.38 13.24 15.22
N LEU A 14 5.40 14.06 15.56
CA LEU A 14 5.43 15.50 15.26
C LEU A 14 6.60 16.21 15.97
N THR A 15 6.89 15.83 17.20
CA THR A 15 8.03 16.35 17.96
C THR A 15 9.34 15.95 17.28
N LYS A 16 9.50 14.68 16.90
CA LYS A 16 10.66 14.18 16.17
C LYS A 16 10.85 14.86 14.81
N ILE A 17 9.76 15.14 14.09
CA ILE A 17 9.82 15.89 12.81
C ILE A 17 10.41 17.28 13.05
N LYS A 18 9.90 18.01 14.04
CA LYS A 18 10.40 19.36 14.37
C LYS A 18 11.87 19.36 14.78
N GLU A 19 12.30 18.36 15.54
CA GLU A 19 13.70 18.21 15.94
C GLU A 19 14.61 17.90 14.74
N ALA A 20 14.19 16.97 13.87
CA ALA A 20 14.91 16.63 12.65
C ALA A 20 15.01 17.82 11.68
N GLU A 21 13.94 18.58 11.50
CA GLU A 21 13.93 19.81 10.71
C GLU A 21 14.90 20.86 11.28
N LYS A 22 14.90 21.06 12.61
CA LYS A 22 15.81 21.97 13.29
C LYS A 22 17.29 21.59 13.10
N ASN A 23 17.56 20.29 13.00
CA ASN A 23 18.90 19.74 12.80
C ASN A 23 19.29 19.61 11.31
N GLY A 24 18.39 19.92 10.37
CA GLY A 24 18.63 19.75 8.94
C GLY A 24 18.63 18.30 8.47
N GLU A 25 18.05 17.37 9.25
CA GLU A 25 18.05 15.92 9.00
C GLU A 25 16.82 15.49 8.19
N TYR A 26 16.71 15.93 6.94
CA TYR A 26 15.52 15.66 6.10
C TYR A 26 15.43 14.24 5.52
N SER A 27 16.47 13.43 5.64
CA SER A 27 16.52 12.06 5.10
C SER A 27 16.34 10.96 6.15
N VAL A 28 16.11 11.31 7.41
CA VAL A 28 15.92 10.36 8.51
C VAL A 28 14.50 9.81 8.48
N HIS A 29 14.38 8.49 8.57
CA HIS A 29 13.08 7.83 8.71
C HIS A 29 12.67 7.86 10.18
N LEU A 30 11.71 8.72 10.51
CA LEU A 30 11.30 9.01 11.88
C LEU A 30 10.33 7.98 12.48
N ASP A 31 9.63 7.22 11.62
CA ASP A 31 8.74 6.15 12.05
C ASP A 31 9.56 4.85 12.23
N PRO A 32 9.53 4.22 13.41
CA PRO A 32 10.28 3.00 13.67
C PRO A 32 9.75 1.84 12.82
N ILE A 33 10.56 1.37 11.86
CA ILE A 33 10.22 0.24 11.02
C ILE A 33 10.69 -1.04 11.71
N ASP A 34 9.75 -1.91 12.08
CA ASP A 34 10.07 -3.26 12.54
C ASP A 34 10.34 -4.20 11.35
N TYR A 35 11.61 -4.29 10.95
CA TYR A 35 12.03 -5.19 9.88
C TYR A 35 11.94 -6.68 10.26
N SER A 36 11.78 -7.03 11.53
CA SER A 36 11.67 -8.44 11.97
C SER A 36 10.44 -9.14 11.39
N GLN A 37 9.37 -8.38 11.17
CA GLN A 37 8.12 -8.84 10.59
C GLN A 37 8.09 -8.79 9.07
N CYS A 38 9.14 -8.30 8.42
CA CYS A 38 9.19 -8.13 6.98
C CYS A 38 9.82 -9.33 6.27
N LEU A 39 9.30 -9.66 5.08
CA LEU A 39 9.94 -10.58 4.15
C LEU A 39 10.90 -9.79 3.26
N PRO A 40 12.18 -10.18 3.18
CA PRO A 40 13.12 -9.50 2.31
C PRO A 40 12.71 -9.67 0.84
N VAL A 41 12.84 -8.59 0.08
CA VAL A 41 12.63 -8.60 -1.37
C VAL A 41 13.97 -8.89 -2.03
N THR A 42 14.14 -10.13 -2.47
CA THR A 42 15.34 -10.61 -3.18
C THR A 42 15.12 -10.53 -4.70
N GLU A 43 16.16 -10.83 -5.50
CA GLU A 43 16.05 -10.88 -6.96
C GLU A 43 15.07 -11.95 -7.44
N ASN A 44 14.99 -13.06 -6.71
CA ASN A 44 14.09 -14.19 -7.01
C ASN A 44 12.73 -14.06 -6.31
N PHE A 45 12.33 -12.86 -5.91
CA PHE A 45 11.05 -12.68 -5.23
C PHE A 45 9.88 -13.05 -6.15
N PRO A 46 8.97 -13.98 -5.74
CA PRO A 46 7.90 -14.48 -6.59
C PRO A 46 6.76 -13.48 -6.72
N TYR A 47 6.89 -12.51 -7.61
CA TYR A 47 5.84 -11.50 -7.88
C TYR A 47 4.58 -12.10 -8.50
N VAL A 48 4.70 -13.23 -9.18
CA VAL A 48 3.57 -13.93 -9.81
C VAL A 48 3.34 -15.25 -9.09
N PRO A 49 2.16 -15.50 -8.51
CA PRO A 49 1.86 -16.76 -7.87
C PRO A 49 1.79 -17.91 -8.88
N ARG A 50 2.20 -19.11 -8.48
CA ARG A 50 2.08 -20.34 -9.29
C ARG A 50 0.62 -20.67 -9.60
N ILE A 51 0.38 -21.32 -10.73
CA ILE A 51 -0.96 -21.52 -11.33
C ILE A 51 -2.05 -22.06 -10.37
N PRO A 52 -1.87 -23.11 -9.56
CA PRO A 52 -2.95 -23.61 -8.70
C PRO A 52 -3.37 -22.60 -7.63
N LEU A 53 -2.40 -21.87 -7.09
CA LEU A 53 -2.67 -20.80 -6.13
C LEU A 53 -3.31 -19.56 -6.79
N LYS A 54 -3.15 -19.38 -8.10
CA LYS A 54 -3.68 -18.25 -8.85
C LYS A 54 -5.21 -18.22 -8.87
N ILE A 55 -5.85 -19.37 -8.99
CA ILE A 55 -7.32 -19.50 -8.96
C ILE A 55 -7.85 -19.17 -7.57
N LEU A 56 -7.24 -19.74 -6.52
CA LEU A 56 -7.61 -19.49 -5.12
C LEU A 56 -7.39 -18.00 -4.76
N TYR A 57 -6.30 -17.40 -5.21
CA TYR A 57 -6.03 -15.97 -5.04
C TYR A 57 -7.06 -15.11 -5.78
N TRP A 58 -7.49 -15.52 -6.97
CA TRP A 58 -8.51 -14.80 -7.75
C TRP A 58 -9.84 -14.79 -7.01
N TRP A 59 -10.35 -15.95 -6.55
CA TRP A 59 -11.58 -16.07 -5.78
C TRP A 59 -11.54 -15.25 -4.50
N ARG A 60 -10.51 -15.40 -3.72
CA ARG A 60 -10.32 -14.65 -2.47
C ARG A 60 -10.28 -13.13 -2.72
N ASN A 61 -9.54 -12.68 -3.72
CA ASN A 61 -9.44 -11.25 -4.04
C ASN A 61 -10.74 -10.69 -4.57
N PHE A 62 -11.48 -11.47 -5.33
CA PHE A 62 -12.73 -10.99 -5.90
C PHE A 62 -13.80 -10.77 -4.82
N TYR A 63 -13.98 -11.70 -3.91
CA TYR A 63 -15.03 -11.63 -2.90
C TYR A 63 -14.57 -10.92 -1.62
N CYS A 64 -13.56 -11.42 -0.95
CA CYS A 64 -13.16 -10.90 0.35
C CYS A 64 -12.59 -9.48 0.25
N LEU A 65 -11.67 -9.23 -0.69
CA LEU A 65 -11.07 -7.92 -0.85
C LEU A 65 -12.10 -6.88 -1.33
N LYS A 66 -13.00 -7.26 -2.21
CA LYS A 66 -14.04 -6.35 -2.71
C LYS A 66 -15.00 -5.92 -1.62
N ILE A 67 -15.50 -6.86 -0.81
CA ILE A 67 -16.38 -6.56 0.32
C ILE A 67 -15.63 -5.73 1.35
N PHE A 68 -14.41 -6.13 1.69
CA PHE A 68 -13.57 -5.44 2.66
C PHE A 68 -13.24 -3.99 2.22
N THR A 69 -12.78 -3.81 0.98
CA THR A 69 -12.46 -2.47 0.47
C THR A 69 -13.69 -1.59 0.33
N TRP A 70 -14.84 -2.17 -0.04
CA TRP A 70 -16.11 -1.46 -0.07
C TRP A 70 -16.52 -0.99 1.34
N SER A 71 -16.44 -1.87 2.34
CA SER A 71 -16.77 -1.52 3.73
C SER A 71 -15.88 -0.41 4.27
N ILE A 72 -14.57 -0.51 4.07
CA ILE A 72 -13.64 0.54 4.48
C ILE A 72 -13.93 1.86 3.76
N ALA A 73 -14.07 1.83 2.43
CA ALA A 73 -14.27 3.06 1.66
C ALA A 73 -15.63 3.71 1.91
N LYS A 74 -16.71 2.93 2.01
CA LYS A 74 -18.07 3.47 2.08
C LYS A 74 -18.56 3.67 3.50
N ILE A 75 -18.29 2.74 4.41
CA ILE A 75 -18.79 2.82 5.79
C ILE A 75 -17.83 3.64 6.65
N CYS A 76 -16.54 3.30 6.64
CA CYS A 76 -15.57 3.96 7.51
C CYS A 76 -15.22 5.37 7.01
N PHE A 77 -14.86 5.50 5.72
CA PHE A 77 -14.40 6.78 5.14
C PHE A 77 -15.48 7.57 4.41
N ARG A 78 -16.65 7.02 4.17
CA ARG A 78 -17.74 7.65 3.41
C ARG A 78 -17.26 8.24 2.07
N THR A 79 -16.34 7.55 1.41
CA THR A 79 -15.66 8.01 0.20
C THR A 79 -16.65 8.29 -0.92
N ARG A 80 -16.54 9.47 -1.53
CA ARG A 80 -17.25 9.86 -2.75
C ARG A 80 -16.32 9.77 -3.95
N ILE A 81 -16.70 8.99 -4.96
CA ILE A 81 -15.91 8.85 -6.18
C ILE A 81 -16.51 9.76 -7.26
N VAL A 82 -15.72 10.72 -7.73
CA VAL A 82 -16.08 11.64 -8.80
C VAL A 82 -15.34 11.26 -10.07
N GLY A 83 -15.99 11.38 -11.24
CA GLY A 83 -15.34 11.13 -12.53
C GLY A 83 -15.07 9.68 -12.90
N LYS A 84 -15.65 8.70 -12.20
CA LYS A 84 -15.44 7.25 -12.46
C LYS A 84 -15.68 6.85 -13.93
N LYS A 85 -16.57 7.57 -14.64
CA LYS A 85 -16.84 7.34 -16.06
C LYS A 85 -15.61 7.53 -16.95
N ASN A 86 -14.68 8.40 -16.56
CA ASN A 86 -13.46 8.69 -17.31
C ASN A 86 -12.52 7.47 -17.35
N LEU A 87 -12.60 6.59 -16.35
CA LEU A 87 -11.80 5.37 -16.29
C LEU A 87 -12.25 4.30 -17.31
N LYS A 88 -13.49 4.38 -17.81
CA LYS A 88 -14.05 3.33 -18.71
C LYS A 88 -13.24 3.16 -19.99
N LYS A 89 -12.68 4.24 -20.52
CA LYS A 89 -11.89 4.24 -21.78
C LYS A 89 -10.44 3.77 -21.59
N ILE A 90 -9.94 3.71 -20.36
CA ILE A 90 -8.54 3.38 -20.06
C ILE A 90 -8.45 1.87 -19.87
N LYS A 91 -7.73 1.18 -20.78
CA LYS A 91 -7.47 -0.25 -20.67
C LYS A 91 -6.31 -0.55 -19.73
N ASN A 92 -5.18 0.10 -19.94
CA ASN A 92 -3.96 0.00 -19.13
C ASN A 92 -3.44 1.40 -18.80
N GLY A 93 -2.77 1.56 -17.66
CA GLY A 93 -2.20 2.85 -17.28
C GLY A 93 -1.49 2.82 -15.95
N VAL A 94 -0.72 3.84 -15.70
CA VAL A 94 -0.12 4.14 -14.40
C VAL A 94 -0.95 5.21 -13.72
N ILE A 95 -1.23 5.02 -12.44
CA ILE A 95 -2.00 5.96 -11.63
C ILE A 95 -1.09 6.45 -10.51
N THR A 96 -0.99 7.74 -10.38
CA THR A 96 -0.34 8.40 -9.25
C THR A 96 -1.41 9.05 -8.38
N CYS A 97 -1.25 8.97 -7.07
CA CYS A 97 -2.13 9.64 -6.12
C CYS A 97 -1.34 10.17 -4.93
N ASN A 98 -1.87 11.17 -4.27
CA ASN A 98 -1.33 11.61 -3.00
C ASN A 98 -1.53 10.51 -1.97
N HIS A 99 -0.48 10.22 -1.19
CA HIS A 99 -0.53 9.23 -0.13
C HIS A 99 -0.58 9.95 1.22
N ILE A 100 -1.77 10.01 1.79
CA ILE A 100 -2.08 10.71 3.05
C ILE A 100 -2.52 9.75 4.16
N ASN A 101 -2.92 8.53 3.80
CA ASN A 101 -3.43 7.58 4.77
C ASN A 101 -3.00 6.14 4.43
N LYS A 102 -2.69 5.35 5.44
CA LYS A 102 -2.32 3.92 5.29
C LYS A 102 -3.39 3.06 4.57
N TYR A 103 -4.63 3.53 4.51
CA TYR A 103 -5.73 2.83 3.82
C TYR A 103 -5.96 3.29 2.37
N ASP A 104 -5.16 4.22 1.84
CA ASP A 104 -5.34 4.73 0.47
C ASP A 104 -5.32 3.62 -0.58
N GLY A 105 -4.48 2.60 -0.40
CA GLY A 105 -4.46 1.42 -1.25
C GLY A 105 -5.81 0.68 -1.32
N LEU A 106 -6.53 0.58 -0.21
CA LEU A 106 -7.86 -0.04 -0.15
C LEU A 106 -8.92 0.83 -0.84
N VAL A 107 -8.84 2.15 -0.67
CA VAL A 107 -9.71 3.11 -1.35
C VAL A 107 -9.49 3.05 -2.87
N MET A 108 -8.24 2.94 -3.31
CA MET A 108 -7.90 2.75 -4.72
C MET A 108 -8.46 1.45 -5.29
N HIS A 109 -8.37 0.33 -4.57
CA HIS A 109 -9.01 -0.92 -4.95
C HIS A 109 -10.52 -0.76 -5.12
N HIS A 110 -11.18 -0.07 -4.19
CA HIS A 110 -12.62 0.20 -4.30
C HIS A 110 -12.95 1.08 -5.51
N THR A 111 -12.16 2.14 -5.73
CA THR A 111 -12.36 3.12 -6.82
C THR A 111 -12.22 2.47 -8.20
N LEU A 112 -11.20 1.66 -8.38
CA LEU A 112 -10.87 1.01 -9.65
C LEU A 112 -11.71 -0.25 -9.92
N GLY A 113 -12.35 -0.78 -8.88
CA GLY A 113 -13.32 -1.87 -9.00
C GLY A 113 -12.71 -3.19 -9.47
N ARG A 114 -13.11 -3.67 -10.68
CA ARG A 114 -12.69 -4.97 -11.23
C ARG A 114 -11.30 -4.95 -11.90
N ARG A 115 -10.62 -3.80 -11.96
CA ARG A 115 -9.31 -3.69 -12.59
C ARG A 115 -8.26 -4.41 -11.77
N LYS A 116 -7.30 -5.03 -12.45
CA LYS A 116 -6.15 -5.69 -11.81
C LYS A 116 -5.16 -4.63 -11.34
N LEU A 117 -5.44 -4.00 -10.21
CA LEU A 117 -4.57 -3.02 -9.62
C LEU A 117 -3.29 -3.68 -9.10
N LYS A 118 -2.17 -3.05 -9.41
CA LYS A 118 -0.85 -3.35 -8.83
C LYS A 118 -0.37 -2.10 -8.11
N ILE A 119 -0.05 -2.24 -6.83
CA ILE A 119 0.38 -1.12 -5.98
C ILE A 119 1.84 -1.34 -5.62
N MET A 120 2.70 -0.43 -6.04
CA MET A 120 4.10 -0.43 -5.63
C MET A 120 4.21 0.03 -4.17
N THR A 121 4.98 -0.69 -3.38
CA THR A 121 5.21 -0.36 -1.97
C THR A 121 6.63 -0.68 -1.56
N ALA A 122 7.13 -0.02 -0.54
CA ALA A 122 8.45 -0.30 0.01
C ALA A 122 8.51 -1.70 0.66
N ASP A 123 9.69 -2.28 0.75
CA ASP A 123 9.95 -3.64 1.25
C ASP A 123 9.53 -3.82 2.71
N PHE A 124 9.56 -2.80 3.54
CA PHE A 124 9.08 -2.87 4.92
C PHE A 124 7.57 -3.15 5.04
N ASN A 125 6.78 -2.87 4.01
CA ASN A 125 5.35 -3.25 3.95
C ASN A 125 5.12 -4.70 3.52
N ASN A 126 6.18 -5.44 3.18
CA ASN A 126 6.09 -6.84 2.77
C ASN A 126 6.08 -7.75 3.99
N HIS A 127 5.00 -7.77 4.74
CA HIS A 127 4.89 -8.54 5.98
C HIS A 127 4.92 -10.05 5.77
N LYS A 128 5.42 -10.77 6.80
CA LYS A 128 5.30 -12.22 6.96
C LYS A 128 3.86 -12.61 7.29
N GLY A 129 3.59 -13.90 7.35
CA GLY A 129 2.34 -14.48 7.82
C GLY A 129 1.13 -14.19 6.93
N PHE A 130 -0.05 -14.29 7.53
CA PHE A 130 -1.34 -14.19 6.84
C PHE A 130 -1.59 -12.81 6.23
N LEU A 131 -1.33 -11.75 6.99
CA LEU A 131 -1.51 -10.37 6.51
C LEU A 131 -0.67 -10.10 5.26
N GLY A 132 0.60 -10.45 5.27
CA GLY A 132 1.46 -10.28 4.11
C GLY A 132 1.00 -11.10 2.89
N LYS A 133 0.51 -12.33 3.11
CA LYS A 133 -0.08 -13.14 2.03
C LYS A 133 -1.32 -12.45 1.45
N MET A 134 -2.18 -11.88 2.27
CA MET A 134 -3.34 -11.10 1.82
C MET A 134 -2.93 -9.87 1.02
N MET A 135 -1.98 -9.10 1.51
CA MET A 135 -1.48 -7.89 0.85
C MET A 135 -0.92 -8.22 -0.54
N ARG A 136 -0.03 -9.23 -0.64
CA ARG A 136 0.52 -9.68 -1.95
C ARG A 136 -0.58 -10.19 -2.89
N ALA A 137 -1.55 -10.90 -2.36
CA ALA A 137 -2.70 -11.36 -3.14
C ALA A 137 -3.58 -10.21 -3.62
N SER A 138 -3.64 -9.10 -2.91
CA SER A 138 -4.34 -7.89 -3.34
C SER A 138 -3.61 -7.09 -4.43
N GLY A 139 -2.42 -7.54 -4.83
CA GLY A 139 -1.65 -6.92 -5.91
C GLY A 139 -0.59 -5.95 -5.44
N ILE A 140 -0.21 -6.00 -4.17
CA ILE A 140 0.93 -5.24 -3.67
C ILE A 140 2.22 -5.83 -4.25
N LEU A 141 3.05 -4.96 -4.82
CA LEU A 141 4.35 -5.25 -5.38
C LEU A 141 5.42 -4.58 -4.52
N PRO A 142 6.01 -5.30 -3.56
CA PRO A 142 7.08 -4.73 -2.74
C PRO A 142 8.36 -4.56 -3.58
N PHE A 143 9.08 -3.47 -3.37
CA PHE A 143 10.38 -3.23 -4.00
C PHE A 143 11.43 -2.87 -2.95
N SER A 144 12.69 -3.24 -3.21
CA SER A 144 13.77 -3.00 -2.27
C SER A 144 14.29 -1.57 -2.36
N MET A 145 14.17 -0.83 -1.29
CA MET A 145 14.72 0.53 -1.16
C MET A 145 16.27 0.54 -1.20
N LYS A 146 16.91 -0.54 -0.73
CA LYS A 146 18.37 -0.64 -0.70
C LYS A 146 19.03 -0.62 -2.08
N LYS A 147 18.37 -1.16 -3.12
CA LYS A 147 18.88 -1.12 -4.51
C LYS A 147 18.84 0.28 -5.11
N ILE A 148 17.83 1.06 -4.81
CA ILE A 148 17.70 2.44 -5.32
C ILE A 148 18.82 3.34 -4.77
N SER A 149 19.17 3.18 -3.50
CA SER A 149 20.26 3.90 -2.86
C SER A 149 21.63 3.60 -3.48
N LYS A 150 21.89 2.36 -3.92
CA LYS A 150 23.15 1.99 -4.57
C LYS A 150 23.25 2.52 -6.01
N SER A 151 22.16 2.60 -6.74
CA SER A 151 22.14 3.13 -8.11
C SER A 151 22.38 4.64 -8.18
N LYS A 152 22.16 5.39 -7.08
CA LYS A 152 22.45 6.83 -7.02
C LYS A 152 23.91 7.15 -6.68
N LYS A 153 24.74 6.15 -6.35
CA LYS A 153 26.16 6.33 -5.97
C LYS A 153 27.15 5.90 -7.06
N SER A 154 26.67 5.46 -8.20
CA SER A 154 27.46 5.20 -9.41
C SER A 154 27.13 6.25 -10.49
#